data_e91218b9cad01a2818b863c6a929f390
#
_entry.id   e91218b9cad01a2818b863c6a929f390
#
_cell.length_a   1.000
_cell.length_b   1.000
_cell.length_c   1.000
_cell.angle_alpha   90.00
_cell.angle_beta   90.00
_cell.angle_gamma   90.00
#
_symmetry.space_group_name_H-M   'P 1'
#
loop_
_entity.id
_entity.type
_entity.pdbx_description
1 polymer ?
#
loop_
_entity_poly.entity_id
_entity_poly.type
_entity_poly.pdbx_seq_one_letter_code
_entity_poly.pdbx_strand_id
1 'polypeptide(L)'
;MQRRTFLPALAAAPAVLRAQSQRRPNIVWIMADDMGFGDLGCYGQKHIRTPHIDKLAAEGTLFRTAYAGCTVCAPSRSTLMTGQHGGHTPVRSNPGGVPIVAGETTVAEVLKSAGYATALCGKWGLGDIGSEGVPWKHGFDEFFGTLHQAHAHFQYPRFLYDNGKEYRLAGNENMGRKTYANDVIADRAVDFIRRKKDGPFFLYHSPTMPHFEPHVPEDSLAEYRGKFPMGQPWSQANGRLKAQADVRTAYAGMVTRVDSYVGRIMAELKAQGVDRETIVFFTSDNGATLPELGETFFGSAGACRGHKGNLYEGGVRVPMISRWPGHVPAGRKSDFIWYFPDFFPTAAELAGARHSAKVDGVSVVPALLGKEQKPHEMLYWENPGYNWKTQEFAPGVPMQAMRRGDMKAVRPKHNGPVEVYDLVKDPSETTDLVAARPELGVQFDKLLRAARTEPRVQKEPPHGWWEARS
;
A
#
# COMPACT_ATOMS: atom_id res chain seq x y z
N MET A 1 74.64 -19.13 44.90
CA MET A 1 74.09 -18.12 43.97
C MET A 1 72.98 -18.74 43.19
N GLN A 2 71.73 -18.56 43.63
CA GLN A 2 70.53 -19.04 42.93
C GLN A 2 69.92 -17.88 42.16
N ARG A 3 69.84 -18.01 40.82
CA ARG A 3 69.16 -17.04 39.95
C ARG A 3 67.63 -17.34 39.96
N ARG A 4 66.91 -16.40 40.52
CA ARG A 4 65.40 -16.39 40.40
C ARG A 4 64.98 -15.79 39.04
N THR A 5 64.34 -16.61 38.21
CA THR A 5 63.72 -16.21 36.94
C THR A 5 62.34 -15.68 37.27
N PHE A 6 62.07 -14.40 36.94
CA PHE A 6 60.75 -13.81 36.99
C PHE A 6 60.07 -14.09 35.66
N LEU A 7 58.92 -14.78 35.66
CA LEU A 7 57.97 -14.88 34.55
C LEU A 7 57.00 -13.72 34.66
N PRO A 8 56.75 -12.96 33.57
CA PRO A 8 55.67 -11.96 33.56
C PRO A 8 54.31 -12.65 33.41
N ALA A 9 53.38 -12.38 34.33
CA ALA A 9 52.01 -12.77 34.26
C ALA A 9 51.32 -11.91 33.19
N LEU A 10 50.93 -12.51 32.05
CA LEU A 10 50.01 -11.90 31.10
C LEU A 10 48.62 -11.81 31.75
N ALA A 11 48.19 -10.60 32.08
CA ALA A 11 46.82 -10.31 32.47
C ALA A 11 45.93 -10.40 31.22
N ALA A 12 45.17 -11.49 31.09
CA ALA A 12 44.11 -11.61 30.11
C ALA A 12 42.95 -10.68 30.51
N ALA A 13 42.80 -9.57 29.83
CA ALA A 13 41.62 -8.73 29.96
C ALA A 13 40.39 -9.52 29.44
N PRO A 14 39.28 -9.60 30.20
CA PRO A 14 38.07 -10.22 29.70
C PRO A 14 37.53 -9.40 28.54
N ALA A 15 37.54 -9.96 27.32
CA ALA A 15 36.80 -9.44 26.19
C ALA A 15 35.31 -9.55 26.55
N VAL A 16 34.72 -8.44 27.00
CA VAL A 16 33.30 -8.28 27.14
C VAL A 16 32.73 -8.28 25.70
N LEU A 17 32.37 -9.46 25.21
CA LEU A 17 31.46 -9.60 24.08
C LEU A 17 30.13 -8.94 24.49
N ARG A 18 30.01 -7.65 24.23
CA ARG A 18 28.72 -7.01 24.15
C ARG A 18 27.94 -7.76 23.05
N ALA A 19 27.06 -8.66 23.46
CA ALA A 19 25.98 -9.09 22.61
C ALA A 19 25.30 -7.80 22.13
N GLN A 20 25.57 -7.42 20.89
CA GLN A 20 24.73 -6.42 20.20
C GLN A 20 23.34 -7.05 20.22
N SER A 21 22.50 -6.60 21.16
CA SER A 21 21.07 -6.82 21.04
C SER A 21 20.73 -6.31 19.63
N GLN A 22 20.31 -7.20 18.75
CA GLN A 22 19.94 -6.80 17.40
C GLN A 22 18.89 -5.70 17.55
N ARG A 23 19.30 -4.48 17.20
CA ARG A 23 18.42 -3.31 17.28
C ARG A 23 17.24 -3.59 16.37
N ARG A 24 16.03 -3.51 16.90
CA ARG A 24 14.79 -3.68 16.11
C ARG A 24 14.82 -2.72 14.93
N PRO A 25 14.55 -3.17 13.69
CA PRO A 25 14.65 -2.30 12.51
C PRO A 25 13.61 -1.19 12.55
N ASN A 26 13.95 -0.03 12.03
CA ASN A 26 12.95 0.92 11.59
C ASN A 26 12.16 0.31 10.44
N ILE A 27 10.88 0.63 10.33
CA ILE A 27 10.00 0.14 9.28
C ILE A 27 9.46 1.33 8.50
N VAL A 28 9.71 1.36 7.20
CA VAL A 28 9.15 2.35 6.28
C VAL A 28 8.28 1.62 5.26
N TRP A 29 7.00 1.93 5.25
CA TRP A 29 6.02 1.42 4.28
C TRP A 29 5.60 2.56 3.37
N ILE A 30 5.96 2.47 2.08
CA ILE A 30 5.60 3.45 1.05
C ILE A 30 4.55 2.81 0.16
N MET A 31 3.37 3.43 0.08
CA MET A 31 2.24 2.88 -0.68
C MET A 31 1.64 3.95 -1.58
N ALA A 32 1.83 3.79 -2.89
CA ALA A 32 1.16 4.58 -3.92
C ALA A 32 -0.35 4.31 -3.93
N ASP A 33 -1.11 5.17 -4.60
CA ASP A 33 -2.57 5.10 -4.75
C ASP A 33 -2.91 4.84 -6.22
N ASP A 34 -3.45 3.66 -6.56
CA ASP A 34 -3.81 3.24 -7.93
C ASP A 34 -2.64 3.00 -8.89
N MET A 35 -1.46 2.67 -8.42
CA MET A 35 -0.30 2.39 -9.27
C MET A 35 -0.24 0.92 -9.66
N GLY A 36 -0.25 0.62 -10.95
CA GLY A 36 0.00 -0.72 -11.45
C GLY A 36 1.48 -1.10 -11.36
N PHE A 37 1.78 -2.40 -11.27
CA PHE A 37 3.18 -2.85 -11.30
C PHE A 37 3.86 -2.53 -12.64
N GLY A 38 3.09 -2.50 -13.75
CA GLY A 38 3.60 -2.14 -15.08
C GLY A 38 3.98 -0.66 -15.23
N ASP A 39 3.73 0.20 -14.24
CA ASP A 39 4.15 1.60 -14.25
C ASP A 39 5.62 1.80 -13.87
N LEU A 40 6.31 0.75 -13.40
CA LEU A 40 7.66 0.82 -12.84
C LEU A 40 8.71 0.23 -13.78
N GLY A 41 9.85 0.91 -13.93
CA GLY A 41 10.99 0.46 -14.75
C GLY A 41 11.49 -0.92 -14.36
N CYS A 42 11.60 -1.25 -13.08
CA CYS A 42 12.04 -2.56 -12.57
C CYS A 42 11.07 -3.71 -12.91
N TYR A 43 9.81 -3.41 -13.28
CA TYR A 43 8.84 -4.35 -13.83
C TYR A 43 8.69 -4.27 -15.36
N GLY A 44 9.45 -3.41 -16.04
CA GLY A 44 9.53 -3.36 -17.50
C GLY A 44 8.91 -2.13 -18.18
N GLN A 45 8.49 -1.11 -17.43
CA GLN A 45 8.02 0.15 -17.99
C GLN A 45 9.12 0.86 -18.79
N LYS A 46 8.78 1.35 -19.99
CA LYS A 46 9.72 2.00 -20.90
C LYS A 46 9.45 3.49 -21.14
N HIS A 47 8.26 3.95 -20.82
CA HIS A 47 7.79 5.31 -21.09
C HIS A 47 7.86 6.22 -19.87
N ILE A 48 7.68 5.66 -18.68
CA ILE A 48 7.69 6.38 -17.41
C ILE A 48 8.99 6.07 -16.66
N ARG A 49 9.63 7.06 -16.11
CA ARG A 49 10.90 6.93 -15.39
C ARG A 49 10.69 6.80 -13.90
N THR A 50 11.27 5.74 -13.31
CA THR A 50 11.21 5.46 -11.87
C THR A 50 12.58 5.07 -11.30
N PRO A 51 13.63 5.90 -11.50
CA PRO A 51 15.01 5.52 -11.19
C PRO A 51 15.26 5.23 -9.70
N HIS A 52 14.55 5.88 -8.79
CA HIS A 52 14.72 5.66 -7.34
C HIS A 52 14.05 4.36 -6.88
N ILE A 53 12.87 4.04 -7.40
CA ILE A 53 12.17 2.76 -7.14
C ILE A 53 12.94 1.62 -7.81
N ASP A 54 13.46 1.82 -9.02
CA ASP A 54 14.28 0.82 -9.72
C ASP A 54 15.57 0.54 -8.94
N LYS A 55 16.19 1.57 -8.36
CA LYS A 55 17.33 1.43 -7.46
C LYS A 55 16.97 0.69 -6.17
N LEU A 56 15.79 1.00 -5.57
CA LEU A 56 15.30 0.28 -4.39
C LEU A 56 15.18 -1.22 -4.70
N ALA A 57 14.66 -1.59 -5.88
CA ALA A 57 14.57 -2.98 -6.34
C ALA A 57 15.94 -3.61 -6.58
N ALA A 58 16.88 -2.89 -7.17
CA ALA A 58 18.24 -3.36 -7.40
C ALA A 58 19.03 -3.58 -6.09
N GLU A 59 18.78 -2.76 -5.08
CA GLU A 59 19.40 -2.88 -3.76
C GLU A 59 18.64 -3.79 -2.78
N GLY A 60 17.52 -4.39 -3.22
CA GLY A 60 16.63 -5.22 -2.42
C GLY A 60 16.09 -6.42 -3.17
N THR A 61 14.93 -6.92 -2.73
CA THR A 61 14.19 -8.01 -3.37
C THR A 61 12.91 -7.47 -4.01
N LEU A 62 12.71 -7.77 -5.30
CA LEU A 62 11.49 -7.55 -6.04
C LEU A 62 10.65 -8.83 -5.99
N PHE A 63 9.39 -8.74 -5.57
CA PHE A 63 8.44 -9.85 -5.62
C PHE A 63 7.68 -9.79 -6.95
N ARG A 64 7.79 -10.88 -7.76
CA ARG A 64 7.13 -10.94 -9.07
C ARG A 64 5.62 -10.96 -8.97
N THR A 65 5.10 -11.49 -7.86
CA THR A 65 3.66 -11.58 -7.59
C THR A 65 3.37 -11.07 -6.20
N ALA A 66 2.64 -9.97 -6.13
CA ALA A 66 2.13 -9.43 -4.88
C ALA A 66 0.70 -8.95 -5.07
N TYR A 67 -0.09 -9.09 -4.01
CA TYR A 67 -1.50 -8.77 -4.03
C TYR A 67 -1.87 -7.76 -2.96
N ALA A 68 -2.61 -6.76 -3.37
CA ALA A 68 -3.36 -5.89 -2.47
C ALA A 68 -4.48 -6.67 -1.76
N GLY A 69 -5.00 -6.10 -0.69
CA GLY A 69 -6.08 -6.74 0.07
C GLY A 69 -7.47 -6.63 -0.55
N CYS A 70 -7.64 -5.69 -1.48
CA CYS A 70 -8.87 -5.51 -2.26
C CYS A 70 -8.53 -4.81 -3.58
N THR A 71 -9.51 -4.71 -4.46
CA THR A 71 -9.43 -4.02 -5.75
C THR A 71 -9.75 -2.51 -5.66
N VAL A 72 -10.00 -1.98 -4.45
CA VAL A 72 -10.26 -0.55 -4.17
C VAL A 72 -9.67 -0.14 -2.82
N CYS A 73 -9.44 1.15 -2.65
CA CYS A 73 -8.60 1.74 -1.61
C CYS A 73 -8.96 1.37 -0.16
N ALA A 74 -10.15 1.76 0.37
CA ALA A 74 -10.45 1.63 1.79
C ALA A 74 -10.40 0.18 2.29
N PRO A 75 -11.05 -0.81 1.65
CA PRO A 75 -10.96 -2.18 2.13
C PRO A 75 -9.54 -2.76 2.00
N SER A 76 -8.77 -2.39 0.97
CA SER A 76 -7.38 -2.81 0.86
C SER A 76 -6.51 -2.24 2.00
N ARG A 77 -6.69 -0.97 2.34
CA ARG A 77 -6.00 -0.34 3.48
C ARG A 77 -6.43 -0.97 4.81
N SER A 78 -7.70 -1.36 4.94
CA SER A 78 -8.20 -2.08 6.11
C SER A 78 -7.53 -3.44 6.28
N THR A 79 -7.36 -4.22 5.19
CA THR A 79 -6.64 -5.51 5.25
C THR A 79 -5.18 -5.34 5.65
N LEU A 80 -4.50 -4.31 5.13
CA LEU A 80 -3.12 -3.98 5.50
C LEU A 80 -2.99 -3.67 6.99
N MET A 81 -3.90 -2.84 7.52
CA MET A 81 -3.84 -2.39 8.92
C MET A 81 -4.22 -3.48 9.91
N THR A 82 -5.17 -4.37 9.57
CA THR A 82 -5.71 -5.37 10.50
C THR A 82 -5.10 -6.76 10.34
N GLY A 83 -4.38 -7.02 9.23
CA GLY A 83 -3.89 -8.37 8.92
C GLY A 83 -5.00 -9.37 8.54
N GLN A 84 -6.22 -8.89 8.30
CA GLN A 84 -7.38 -9.70 7.95
C GLN A 84 -7.67 -9.57 6.45
N HIS A 85 -8.03 -10.66 5.78
CA HIS A 85 -8.38 -10.60 4.35
C HIS A 85 -9.78 -10.00 4.11
N GLY A 86 -10.15 -9.75 2.86
CA GLY A 86 -11.37 -9.03 2.46
C GLY A 86 -12.66 -9.58 3.05
N GLY A 87 -12.73 -10.87 3.36
CA GLY A 87 -13.90 -11.53 3.98
C GLY A 87 -14.01 -11.35 5.50
N HIS A 88 -13.00 -10.85 6.18
CA HIS A 88 -12.94 -10.69 7.64
C HIS A 88 -12.69 -9.23 8.06
N THR A 89 -11.98 -8.47 7.24
CA THR A 89 -11.62 -7.08 7.57
C THR A 89 -12.83 -6.21 7.88
N PRO A 90 -12.69 -5.24 8.81
CA PRO A 90 -13.81 -4.40 9.26
C PRO A 90 -14.37 -3.47 8.19
N VAL A 91 -13.55 -2.92 7.30
CA VAL A 91 -13.99 -2.03 6.21
C VAL A 91 -13.92 -2.80 4.90
N ARG A 92 -15.08 -3.08 4.28
CA ARG A 92 -15.19 -3.94 3.08
C ARG A 92 -15.68 -3.21 1.82
N SER A 93 -16.06 -1.94 1.96
CA SER A 93 -16.50 -1.09 0.86
C SER A 93 -15.71 0.22 0.84
N ASN A 94 -15.90 1.02 -0.22
CA ASN A 94 -15.15 2.26 -0.41
C ASN A 94 -16.05 3.51 -0.48
N PRO A 95 -16.96 3.73 0.49
CA PRO A 95 -17.81 4.93 0.48
C PRO A 95 -17.03 6.23 0.82
N GLY A 96 -15.87 6.14 1.44
CA GLY A 96 -14.97 7.28 1.59
C GLY A 96 -14.50 7.55 3.01
N GLY A 97 -15.42 7.59 3.98
CA GLY A 97 -15.14 7.90 5.37
C GLY A 97 -15.53 6.81 6.36
N VAL A 98 -15.86 5.60 5.89
CA VAL A 98 -16.25 4.48 6.75
C VAL A 98 -15.13 4.16 7.74
N PRO A 99 -15.42 4.22 9.06
CA PRO A 99 -14.38 4.04 10.06
C PRO A 99 -14.03 2.57 10.31
N ILE A 100 -12.74 2.30 10.49
CA ILE A 100 -12.31 1.21 11.35
C ILE A 100 -12.81 1.52 12.77
N VAL A 101 -13.24 0.52 13.52
CA VAL A 101 -13.91 0.79 14.80
C VAL A 101 -13.03 0.45 15.99
N ALA A 102 -13.40 0.99 17.16
CA ALA A 102 -12.81 0.61 18.44
C ALA A 102 -12.85 -0.91 18.66
N GLY A 103 -11.74 -1.46 19.13
CA GLY A 103 -11.57 -2.91 19.32
C GLY A 103 -10.94 -3.68 18.14
N GLU A 104 -10.82 -3.05 16.97
CA GLU A 104 -10.00 -3.58 15.87
C GLU A 104 -8.56 -3.16 16.07
N THR A 105 -7.70 -4.14 16.30
CA THR A 105 -6.27 -3.87 16.49
C THR A 105 -5.58 -3.65 15.15
N THR A 106 -4.82 -2.56 15.03
CA THR A 106 -4.01 -2.27 13.85
C THR A 106 -2.54 -2.63 14.06
N VAL A 107 -1.83 -2.80 12.94
CA VAL A 107 -0.36 -3.00 12.99
C VAL A 107 0.36 -1.81 13.64
N ALA A 108 -0.16 -0.58 13.49
CA ALA A 108 0.43 0.59 14.13
C ALA A 108 0.28 0.56 15.66
N GLU A 109 -0.86 0.07 16.20
CA GLU A 109 -1.05 -0.13 17.64
C GLU A 109 -0.05 -1.18 18.19
N VAL A 110 0.14 -2.28 17.45
CA VAL A 110 1.11 -3.31 17.84
C VAL A 110 2.55 -2.78 17.84
N LEU A 111 2.94 -2.04 16.81
CA LEU A 111 4.27 -1.44 16.74
C LEU A 111 4.46 -0.37 17.83
N LYS A 112 3.46 0.46 18.08
CA LYS A 112 3.47 1.45 19.17
C LYS A 112 3.63 0.77 20.53
N SER A 113 2.90 -0.32 20.79
CA SER A 113 3.04 -1.08 22.04
C SER A 113 4.43 -1.69 22.21
N ALA A 114 5.14 -1.96 21.12
CA ALA A 114 6.54 -2.38 21.10
C ALA A 114 7.54 -1.22 21.22
N GLY A 115 7.08 0.02 21.44
CA GLY A 115 7.91 1.20 21.65
C GLY A 115 8.40 1.88 20.37
N TYR A 116 7.75 1.64 19.23
CA TYR A 116 8.00 2.39 18.01
C TYR A 116 7.34 3.78 18.08
N ALA A 117 8.04 4.81 17.62
CA ALA A 117 7.40 6.05 17.20
C ALA A 117 6.67 5.81 15.88
N THR A 118 5.41 6.22 15.76
CA THR A 118 4.57 5.86 14.62
C THR A 118 4.04 7.09 13.90
N ALA A 119 4.17 7.13 12.57
CA ALA A 119 3.60 8.20 11.76
C ALA A 119 2.92 7.69 10.51
N LEU A 120 1.82 8.36 10.13
CA LEU A 120 1.20 8.26 8.83
C LEU A 120 1.28 9.63 8.15
N CYS A 121 1.95 9.67 6.99
CA CYS A 121 2.02 10.84 6.13
C CYS A 121 1.37 10.54 4.79
N GLY A 122 0.15 11.04 4.57
CA GLY A 122 -0.62 10.83 3.34
C GLY A 122 -2.08 10.45 3.54
N LYS A 123 -2.58 9.58 2.67
CA LYS A 123 -3.97 9.12 2.65
C LYS A 123 -4.22 8.04 3.69
N TRP A 124 -5.25 8.24 4.52
CA TRP A 124 -5.74 7.24 5.47
C TRP A 124 -6.89 6.40 4.91
N GLY A 125 -8.08 6.97 4.80
CA GLY A 125 -9.25 6.35 4.18
C GLY A 125 -10.02 5.33 5.04
N LEU A 126 -9.76 5.26 6.35
CA LEU A 126 -10.41 4.32 7.28
C LEU A 126 -11.10 5.06 8.45
N GLY A 127 -11.66 6.22 8.16
CA GLY A 127 -12.39 7.08 9.08
C GLY A 127 -12.16 8.55 8.80
N ASP A 128 -13.02 9.41 9.32
CA ASP A 128 -12.97 10.86 9.16
C ASP A 128 -13.13 11.56 10.51
N ILE A 129 -12.99 12.89 10.54
CA ILE A 129 -13.17 13.71 11.75
C ILE A 129 -14.51 13.35 12.42
N GLY A 130 -14.46 13.21 13.73
CA GLY A 130 -15.62 12.83 14.54
C GLY A 130 -15.89 11.33 14.62
N SER A 131 -15.16 10.48 13.85
CA SER A 131 -15.28 9.03 13.95
C SER A 131 -14.29 8.39 14.91
N GLU A 132 -14.53 7.11 15.25
CA GLU A 132 -13.56 6.29 15.99
C GLU A 132 -12.36 5.89 15.13
N GLY A 133 -12.50 5.88 13.79
CA GLY A 133 -11.50 5.39 12.86
C GLY A 133 -10.37 6.34 12.52
N VAL A 134 -10.17 7.42 13.27
CA VAL A 134 -9.09 8.37 12.99
C VAL A 134 -7.70 7.81 13.37
N PRO A 135 -6.62 8.09 12.62
CA PRO A 135 -5.31 7.45 12.78
C PRO A 135 -4.73 7.50 14.18
N TRP A 136 -4.88 8.63 14.88
CA TRP A 136 -4.36 8.83 16.24
C TRP A 136 -5.08 8.01 17.33
N LYS A 137 -6.26 7.42 17.01
CA LYS A 137 -6.94 6.44 17.85
C LYS A 137 -6.52 4.99 17.50
N HIS A 138 -5.84 4.80 16.37
CA HIS A 138 -5.41 3.52 15.86
C HIS A 138 -3.89 3.40 15.73
N GLY A 139 -3.18 3.93 16.74
CA GLY A 139 -1.77 3.64 16.94
C GLY A 139 -0.78 4.60 16.28
N PHE A 140 -1.21 5.60 15.53
CA PHE A 140 -0.30 6.61 14.99
C PHE A 140 -0.13 7.79 15.96
N ASP A 141 1.13 8.06 16.37
CA ASP A 141 1.48 9.22 17.18
C ASP A 141 1.35 10.53 16.39
N GLU A 142 1.72 10.47 15.11
CA GLU A 142 1.67 11.59 14.18
C GLU A 142 0.87 11.21 12.93
N PHE A 143 -0.05 12.08 12.54
CA PHE A 143 -0.80 11.98 11.29
C PHE A 143 -0.73 13.31 10.54
N PHE A 144 -0.37 13.25 9.26
CA PHE A 144 -0.41 14.41 8.37
C PHE A 144 -0.89 14.01 6.98
N GLY A 145 -2.06 14.51 6.55
CA GLY A 145 -2.60 14.14 5.23
C GLY A 145 -4.11 14.27 5.12
N THR A 146 -4.73 13.33 4.40
CA THR A 146 -6.16 13.29 4.12
C THR A 146 -6.82 12.11 4.84
N LEU A 147 -7.95 12.35 5.51
CA LEU A 147 -8.72 11.32 6.19
C LEU A 147 -9.70 10.63 5.23
N HIS A 148 -10.54 11.42 4.58
CA HIS A 148 -11.59 10.93 3.68
C HIS A 148 -11.05 10.59 2.29
N GLN A 149 -11.56 9.51 1.65
CA GLN A 149 -11.15 9.10 0.31
C GLN A 149 -11.33 10.21 -0.74
N ALA A 150 -12.46 10.91 -0.68
CA ALA A 150 -12.75 11.97 -1.63
C ALA A 150 -11.90 13.23 -1.43
N HIS A 151 -11.46 13.53 -0.20
CA HIS A 151 -10.48 14.60 0.06
C HIS A 151 -9.15 14.27 -0.62
N ALA A 152 -8.74 13.00 -0.60
CA ALA A 152 -7.52 12.52 -1.24
C ALA A 152 -7.52 12.64 -2.78
N HIS A 153 -8.68 12.89 -3.42
CA HIS A 153 -8.75 13.14 -4.86
C HIS A 153 -8.24 14.53 -5.25
N PHE A 154 -8.18 15.50 -4.32
CA PHE A 154 -7.73 16.85 -4.61
C PHE A 154 -6.20 16.93 -4.50
N GLN A 155 -5.53 17.19 -5.62
CA GLN A 155 -4.07 17.34 -5.61
C GLN A 155 -3.62 18.71 -5.08
N TYR A 156 -4.54 19.70 -5.11
CA TYR A 156 -4.36 21.04 -4.57
C TYR A 156 -5.52 21.40 -3.62
N PRO A 157 -5.73 20.64 -2.53
CA PRO A 157 -6.78 20.97 -1.57
C PRO A 157 -6.43 22.26 -0.81
N ARG A 158 -7.43 22.90 -0.21
CA ARG A 158 -7.22 24.08 0.67
C ARG A 158 -6.46 23.75 1.94
N PHE A 159 -6.64 22.55 2.44
CA PHE A 159 -6.02 22.10 3.68
C PHE A 159 -5.74 20.61 3.68
N LEU A 160 -4.85 20.20 4.56
CA LEU A 160 -4.65 18.83 5.03
C LEU A 160 -4.95 18.78 6.53
N TYR A 161 -4.98 17.60 7.12
CA TYR A 161 -5.07 17.45 8.56
C TYR A 161 -3.70 17.18 9.18
N ASP A 162 -3.41 17.87 10.30
CA ASP A 162 -2.28 17.60 11.20
C ASP A 162 -2.87 17.17 12.56
N ASN A 163 -2.90 15.86 12.84
CA ASN A 163 -3.52 15.29 14.03
C ASN A 163 -4.92 15.87 14.35
N GLY A 164 -5.77 15.96 13.33
CA GLY A 164 -7.15 16.44 13.45
C GLY A 164 -7.33 17.95 13.34
N LYS A 165 -6.26 18.73 13.24
CA LYS A 165 -6.30 20.16 12.96
C LYS A 165 -6.10 20.45 11.50
N GLU A 166 -6.82 21.41 10.94
CA GLU A 166 -6.60 21.87 9.58
C GLU A 166 -5.23 22.55 9.46
N TYR A 167 -4.45 22.06 8.49
CA TYR A 167 -3.21 22.68 8.03
C TYR A 167 -3.47 23.30 6.66
N ARG A 168 -3.61 24.63 6.58
CA ARG A 168 -3.95 25.32 5.35
C ARG A 168 -2.80 25.33 4.35
N LEU A 169 -3.10 25.05 3.08
CA LEU A 169 -2.16 25.08 1.96
C LEU A 169 -2.28 26.43 1.25
N ALA A 170 -1.36 27.33 1.55
CA ALA A 170 -1.38 28.71 1.03
C ALA A 170 -1.41 28.76 -0.51
N GLY A 171 -2.32 29.60 -1.04
CA GLY A 171 -2.50 29.80 -2.48
C GLY A 171 -3.36 28.75 -3.18
N ASN A 172 -4.01 27.88 -2.41
CA ASN A 172 -4.99 26.91 -2.93
C ASN A 172 -6.44 27.39 -2.70
N GLU A 173 -6.64 28.52 -2.01
CA GLU A 173 -7.94 29.16 -1.85
C GLU A 173 -8.55 29.51 -3.22
N ASN A 174 -9.87 29.54 -3.32
CA ASN A 174 -10.59 29.84 -4.55
C ASN A 174 -10.14 28.99 -5.76
N MET A 175 -9.91 27.70 -5.50
CA MET A 175 -9.45 26.73 -6.51
C MET A 175 -8.03 27.05 -7.05
N GLY A 176 -7.21 27.76 -6.33
CA GLY A 176 -5.79 28.02 -6.62
C GLY A 176 -4.99 26.71 -6.71
N ARG A 177 -3.79 26.78 -7.33
CA ARG A 177 -2.90 25.62 -7.54
C ARG A 177 -1.45 25.99 -7.23
N LYS A 178 -1.20 26.57 -6.06
CA LYS A 178 0.14 27.02 -5.68
C LYS A 178 0.90 25.96 -4.88
N THR A 179 0.23 25.33 -3.89
CA THR A 179 0.87 24.37 -2.99
C THR A 179 0.40 22.96 -3.28
N TYR A 180 1.28 22.12 -3.79
CA TYR A 180 0.98 20.72 -4.10
C TYR A 180 0.96 19.88 -2.83
N ALA A 181 -0.17 19.22 -2.55
CA ALA A 181 -0.39 18.53 -1.28
C ALA A 181 0.65 17.42 -1.03
N ASN A 182 0.96 16.63 -2.05
CA ASN A 182 1.87 15.50 -1.90
C ASN A 182 3.33 15.92 -1.64
N ASP A 183 3.76 17.11 -2.09
CA ASP A 183 5.08 17.64 -1.74
C ASP A 183 5.16 17.92 -0.23
N VAL A 184 4.15 18.57 0.32
CA VAL A 184 4.08 18.89 1.76
C VAL A 184 3.97 17.62 2.61
N ILE A 185 3.24 16.62 2.12
CA ILE A 185 3.14 15.28 2.76
C ILE A 185 4.51 14.59 2.77
N ALA A 186 5.26 14.65 1.66
CA ALA A 186 6.60 14.08 1.57
C ALA A 186 7.60 14.83 2.48
N ASP A 187 7.49 16.16 2.59
CA ASP A 187 8.29 16.96 3.53
C ASP A 187 8.08 16.50 4.98
N ARG A 188 6.83 16.22 5.37
CA ARG A 188 6.51 15.70 6.71
C ARG A 188 7.07 14.30 6.96
N ALA A 189 7.05 13.42 5.94
CA ALA A 189 7.62 12.09 6.04
C ALA A 189 9.15 12.14 6.27
N VAL A 190 9.85 13.01 5.52
CA VAL A 190 11.29 13.25 5.67
C VAL A 190 11.61 13.86 7.04
N ASP A 191 10.85 14.85 7.47
CA ASP A 191 11.02 15.48 8.79
C ASP A 191 10.81 14.49 9.96
N PHE A 192 9.82 13.60 9.85
CA PHE A 192 9.59 12.54 10.84
C PHE A 192 10.83 11.65 11.01
N ILE A 193 11.44 11.17 9.92
CA ILE A 193 12.68 10.37 9.97
C ILE A 193 13.77 11.12 10.73
N ARG A 194 13.98 12.41 10.41
CA ARG A 194 15.00 13.26 11.04
C ARG A 194 14.79 13.38 12.54
N ARG A 195 13.56 13.56 13.00
CA ARG A 195 13.22 13.72 14.42
C ARG A 195 13.23 12.42 15.21
N LYS A 196 13.02 11.26 14.55
CA LYS A 196 12.83 9.96 15.25
C LYS A 196 13.98 8.97 15.05
N LYS A 197 15.09 9.38 14.45
CA LYS A 197 16.25 8.54 14.13
C LYS A 197 16.90 7.83 15.32
N ASP A 198 16.72 8.33 16.54
CA ASP A 198 17.41 7.82 17.74
C ASP A 198 16.71 6.61 18.39
N GLY A 199 15.51 6.26 17.92
CA GLY A 199 14.73 5.11 18.36
C GLY A 199 14.11 4.34 17.20
N PRO A 200 13.48 3.18 17.45
CA PRO A 200 12.75 2.47 16.41
C PRO A 200 11.51 3.29 15.99
N PHE A 201 11.26 3.36 14.68
CA PHE A 201 10.09 4.06 14.15
C PHE A 201 9.39 3.25 13.05
N PHE A 202 8.08 3.51 12.92
CA PHE A 202 7.24 3.07 11.81
C PHE A 202 6.72 4.30 11.07
N LEU A 203 7.12 4.44 9.81
CA LEU A 203 6.61 5.45 8.91
C LEU A 203 5.74 4.78 7.84
N TYR A 204 4.46 5.13 7.80
CA TYR A 204 3.56 4.82 6.70
C TYR A 204 3.42 6.06 5.81
N HIS A 205 4.15 6.09 4.68
CA HIS A 205 4.05 7.14 3.66
C HIS A 205 3.09 6.71 2.56
N SER A 206 1.98 7.42 2.43
CA SER A 206 0.88 7.07 1.53
C SER A 206 0.47 8.26 0.66
N PRO A 207 1.30 8.64 -0.36
CA PRO A 207 0.94 9.69 -1.31
C PRO A 207 -0.36 9.31 -2.06
N THR A 208 -1.12 10.32 -2.50
CA THR A 208 -2.41 10.12 -3.19
C THR A 208 -2.25 9.96 -4.69
N MET A 209 -1.06 9.66 -5.17
CA MET A 209 -0.72 9.52 -6.59
C MET A 209 -0.42 8.06 -6.96
N PRO A 210 -0.67 7.69 -8.23
CA PRO A 210 -1.19 8.48 -9.36
C PRO A 210 -2.73 8.50 -9.49
N HIS A 211 -3.47 8.41 -8.38
CA HIS A 211 -4.94 8.51 -8.36
C HIS A 211 -5.42 9.87 -8.93
N PHE A 212 -6.66 9.93 -9.43
CA PHE A 212 -7.25 11.21 -9.86
C PHE A 212 -7.46 12.16 -8.65
N GLU A 213 -7.49 13.48 -8.86
CA GLU A 213 -7.37 14.27 -10.11
C GLU A 213 -5.98 14.10 -10.76
N PRO A 214 -5.89 13.89 -12.10
CA PRO A 214 -4.60 13.75 -12.75
C PRO A 214 -3.92 15.13 -12.94
N HIS A 215 -3.53 15.74 -11.84
CA HIS A 215 -2.82 17.01 -11.81
C HIS A 215 -1.51 16.91 -11.06
N VAL A 216 -0.50 17.51 -11.61
CA VAL A 216 0.86 17.53 -11.08
C VAL A 216 1.49 18.90 -11.36
N PRO A 217 2.49 19.36 -10.58
CA PRO A 217 3.20 20.60 -10.85
C PRO A 217 3.85 20.66 -12.22
N GLU A 218 4.10 21.88 -12.71
CA GLU A 218 4.62 22.15 -14.04
C GLU A 218 5.97 21.46 -14.33
N ASP A 219 6.85 21.37 -13.34
CA ASP A 219 8.14 20.70 -13.47
C ASP A 219 7.99 19.22 -13.87
N SER A 220 6.98 18.53 -13.31
CA SER A 220 6.67 17.13 -13.64
C SER A 220 5.99 16.99 -15.01
N LEU A 221 5.16 17.97 -15.41
CA LEU A 221 4.57 18.00 -16.77
C LEU A 221 5.63 18.25 -17.83
N ALA A 222 6.58 19.17 -17.57
CA ALA A 222 7.62 19.54 -18.52
C ALA A 222 8.47 18.35 -18.96
N GLU A 223 8.70 17.36 -18.07
CA GLU A 223 9.47 16.17 -18.39
C GLU A 223 8.84 15.33 -19.51
N TYR A 224 7.50 15.28 -19.59
CA TYR A 224 6.76 14.38 -20.51
C TYR A 224 6.00 15.13 -21.63
N ARG A 225 5.98 16.45 -21.60
CA ARG A 225 5.25 17.25 -22.60
C ARG A 225 5.69 16.92 -24.02
N GLY A 226 4.72 16.55 -24.86
CA GLY A 226 4.96 16.20 -26.26
C GLY A 226 5.62 14.84 -26.51
N LYS A 227 5.86 14.04 -25.46
CA LYS A 227 6.44 12.69 -25.62
C LYS A 227 5.41 11.61 -25.95
N PHE A 228 4.14 11.89 -25.71
CA PHE A 228 3.05 10.94 -25.94
C PHE A 228 2.01 11.51 -26.88
N PRO A 229 1.35 10.66 -27.71
CA PRO A 229 0.17 11.09 -28.43
C PRO A 229 -0.92 11.55 -27.43
N MET A 230 -1.60 12.64 -27.74
CA MET A 230 -2.71 13.13 -26.91
C MET A 230 -3.75 12.03 -26.72
N GLY A 231 -4.11 11.74 -25.48
CA GLY A 231 -5.23 10.88 -25.12
C GLY A 231 -6.55 11.64 -25.14
N GLN A 232 -7.63 10.96 -24.75
CA GLN A 232 -8.88 11.64 -24.48
C GLN A 232 -8.71 12.52 -23.24
N PRO A 233 -9.20 13.77 -23.25
CA PRO A 233 -9.19 14.61 -22.06
C PRO A 233 -9.96 13.93 -20.92
N TRP A 234 -9.40 13.99 -19.73
CA TRP A 234 -10.09 13.49 -18.55
C TRP A 234 -10.96 14.58 -17.92
N SER A 235 -12.20 14.21 -17.59
CA SER A 235 -13.11 15.07 -16.82
C SER A 235 -14.17 14.21 -16.11
N GLN A 236 -14.71 14.74 -15.01
CA GLN A 236 -15.88 14.14 -14.38
C GLN A 236 -17.16 14.87 -14.82
N ALA A 237 -18.21 14.11 -15.16
CA ALA A 237 -19.48 14.64 -15.65
C ALA A 237 -20.15 15.61 -14.65
N ASN A 238 -19.93 15.43 -13.33
CA ASN A 238 -20.49 16.31 -12.30
C ASN A 238 -19.65 17.58 -12.02
N GLY A 239 -18.54 17.78 -12.75
CA GLY A 239 -17.64 18.92 -12.57
C GLY A 239 -16.95 19.03 -11.20
N ARG A 240 -17.05 17.99 -10.36
CA ARG A 240 -16.51 17.98 -9.01
C ARG A 240 -14.98 18.05 -8.97
N LEU A 241 -14.35 17.42 -9.94
CA LEU A 241 -12.89 17.43 -10.12
C LEU A 241 -12.52 18.22 -11.37
N LYS A 242 -11.33 18.83 -11.37
CA LYS A 242 -10.86 19.63 -12.49
C LYS A 242 -10.48 18.73 -13.67
N ALA A 243 -10.81 19.16 -14.88
CA ALA A 243 -10.43 18.48 -16.10
C ALA A 243 -8.91 18.54 -16.36
N GLN A 244 -8.38 17.53 -17.04
CA GLN A 244 -7.02 17.46 -17.55
C GLN A 244 -7.03 17.15 -19.03
N ALA A 245 -6.48 18.06 -19.84
CA ALA A 245 -6.44 17.92 -21.29
C ALA A 245 -5.40 16.87 -21.73
N ASP A 246 -4.21 16.88 -21.13
CA ASP A 246 -3.11 15.95 -21.42
C ASP A 246 -2.93 14.97 -20.26
N VAL A 247 -3.84 14.00 -20.18
CA VAL A 247 -3.89 13.04 -19.08
C VAL A 247 -2.69 12.11 -19.03
N ARG A 248 -2.14 11.73 -20.20
CA ARG A 248 -0.98 10.83 -20.26
C ARG A 248 0.29 11.48 -19.72
N THR A 249 0.54 12.71 -20.12
CA THR A 249 1.63 13.52 -19.58
C THR A 249 1.50 13.73 -18.07
N ALA A 250 0.28 14.04 -17.60
CA ALA A 250 0.01 14.21 -16.18
C ALA A 250 0.21 12.91 -15.38
N TYR A 251 -0.30 11.80 -15.88
CA TYR A 251 -0.14 10.49 -15.23
C TYR A 251 1.34 10.07 -15.11
N ALA A 252 2.09 10.15 -16.21
CA ALA A 252 3.53 9.85 -16.20
C ALA A 252 4.29 10.76 -15.21
N GLY A 253 3.95 12.06 -15.20
CA GLY A 253 4.51 13.01 -14.25
C GLY A 253 4.18 12.68 -12.80
N MET A 254 2.95 12.20 -12.51
CA MET A 254 2.56 11.76 -11.16
C MET A 254 3.37 10.55 -10.70
N VAL A 255 3.53 9.53 -11.56
CA VAL A 255 4.32 8.33 -11.24
C VAL A 255 5.79 8.69 -10.96
N THR A 256 6.42 9.51 -11.83
CA THR A 256 7.80 9.97 -11.61
C THR A 256 7.93 10.83 -10.35
N ARG A 257 6.89 11.58 -9.98
CA ARG A 257 6.92 12.35 -8.74
C ARG A 257 6.83 11.46 -7.51
N VAL A 258 6.04 10.37 -7.52
CA VAL A 258 6.09 9.33 -6.46
C VAL A 258 7.50 8.76 -6.33
N ASP A 259 8.15 8.43 -7.45
CA ASP A 259 9.53 7.97 -7.47
C ASP A 259 10.49 8.95 -6.78
N SER A 260 10.32 10.26 -7.03
CA SER A 260 11.13 11.28 -6.39
C SER A 260 10.96 11.32 -4.87
N TYR A 261 9.76 11.05 -4.34
CA TYR A 261 9.53 10.96 -2.89
C TYR A 261 10.22 9.74 -2.28
N VAL A 262 10.22 8.61 -2.99
CA VAL A 262 11.03 7.45 -2.58
C VAL A 262 12.50 7.85 -2.50
N GLY A 263 13.02 8.55 -3.52
CA GLY A 263 14.39 9.05 -3.53
C GLY A 263 14.71 9.94 -2.33
N ARG A 264 13.81 10.87 -1.99
CA ARG A 264 13.96 11.78 -0.84
C ARG A 264 13.99 11.02 0.51
N ILE A 265 13.08 10.06 0.70
CA ILE A 265 13.04 9.21 1.90
C ILE A 265 14.35 8.42 2.03
N MET A 266 14.80 7.77 0.94
CA MET A 266 16.05 7.01 0.94
C MET A 266 17.28 7.88 1.22
N ALA A 267 17.32 9.08 0.66
CA ALA A 267 18.39 10.04 0.93
C ALA A 267 18.42 10.49 2.39
N GLU A 268 17.26 10.73 3.00
CA GLU A 268 17.17 11.13 4.42
C GLU A 268 17.60 9.99 5.35
N LEU A 269 17.16 8.75 5.11
CA LEU A 269 17.60 7.58 5.90
C LEU A 269 19.13 7.45 5.90
N LYS A 270 19.75 7.68 4.74
CA LYS A 270 21.20 7.67 4.60
C LYS A 270 21.85 8.86 5.32
N ALA A 271 21.33 10.07 5.17
CA ALA A 271 21.84 11.28 5.80
C ALA A 271 21.80 11.21 7.33
N GLN A 272 20.77 10.54 7.89
CA GLN A 272 20.65 10.33 9.34
C GLN A 272 21.41 9.11 9.84
N GLY A 273 22.07 8.33 8.97
CA GLY A 273 22.88 7.18 9.36
C GLY A 273 22.06 5.95 9.78
N VAL A 274 20.75 5.92 9.52
CA VAL A 274 19.84 4.81 9.90
C VAL A 274 19.46 3.90 8.74
N ASP A 275 20.03 4.08 7.57
CA ASP A 275 19.73 3.32 6.34
C ASP A 275 19.91 1.79 6.53
N ARG A 276 20.99 1.36 7.19
CA ARG A 276 21.26 -0.07 7.44
C ARG A 276 20.36 -0.69 8.51
N GLU A 277 19.74 0.14 9.32
CA GLU A 277 18.84 -0.25 10.41
C GLU A 277 17.36 -0.13 10.00
N THR A 278 17.08 0.14 8.71
CA THR A 278 15.72 0.38 8.21
C THR A 278 15.37 -0.61 7.12
N ILE A 279 14.22 -1.28 7.31
CA ILE A 279 13.56 -2.02 6.22
C ILE A 279 12.56 -1.08 5.54
N VAL A 280 12.69 -0.99 4.21
CA VAL A 280 11.82 -0.17 3.37
C VAL A 280 11.01 -1.07 2.45
N PHE A 281 9.69 -0.87 2.42
CA PHE A 281 8.76 -1.51 1.50
C PHE A 281 8.18 -0.47 0.55
N PHE A 282 7.99 -0.86 -0.72
CA PHE A 282 7.28 -0.08 -1.72
C PHE A 282 6.19 -0.92 -2.38
N THR A 283 4.97 -0.38 -2.46
CA THR A 283 3.79 -1.03 -3.06
C THR A 283 2.74 -0.02 -3.53
N SER A 284 1.56 -0.51 -3.96
CA SER A 284 0.34 0.26 -4.24
C SER A 284 -0.85 -0.34 -3.51
N ASP A 285 -1.88 0.45 -3.21
CA ASP A 285 -3.05 0.00 -2.43
C ASP A 285 -4.03 -0.90 -3.18
N ASN A 286 -4.08 -0.82 -4.49
CA ASN A 286 -4.80 -1.73 -5.39
C ASN A 286 -4.11 -1.77 -6.75
N GLY A 287 -4.60 -2.62 -7.65
CA GLY A 287 -4.07 -2.75 -8.99
C GLY A 287 -4.18 -1.48 -9.83
N ALA A 288 -3.77 -1.58 -11.09
CA ALA A 288 -3.68 -0.47 -12.03
C ALA A 288 -4.92 0.41 -12.05
N THR A 289 -4.71 1.71 -12.25
CA THR A 289 -5.77 2.72 -12.30
C THR A 289 -6.78 2.47 -13.43
N LEU A 290 -7.75 3.37 -13.57
CA LEU A 290 -8.79 3.29 -14.59
C LEU A 290 -8.23 3.57 -15.99
N PRO A 291 -8.77 2.96 -17.06
CA PRO A 291 -8.30 3.10 -18.44
C PRO A 291 -8.22 4.55 -18.92
N GLU A 292 -9.17 5.40 -18.51
CA GLU A 292 -9.22 6.81 -18.86
C GLU A 292 -8.05 7.64 -18.29
N LEU A 293 -7.32 7.15 -17.31
CA LEU A 293 -6.11 7.79 -16.79
C LEU A 293 -4.83 7.35 -17.50
N GLY A 294 -4.93 6.45 -18.49
CA GLY A 294 -3.79 6.01 -19.28
C GLY A 294 -3.30 4.59 -19.00
N GLU A 295 -4.01 3.82 -18.14
CA GLU A 295 -3.64 2.44 -17.80
C GLU A 295 -3.36 1.59 -19.04
N THR A 296 -4.27 1.60 -20.03
CA THR A 296 -4.12 0.84 -21.26
C THR A 296 -2.93 1.30 -22.10
N PHE A 297 -2.66 2.62 -22.17
CA PHE A 297 -1.55 3.17 -22.94
C PHE A 297 -0.20 2.79 -22.37
N PHE A 298 -0.04 2.88 -21.04
CA PHE A 298 1.21 2.57 -20.36
C PHE A 298 1.38 1.09 -20.04
N GLY A 299 0.33 0.28 -20.18
CA GLY A 299 0.34 -1.13 -19.82
C GLY A 299 0.51 -1.34 -18.32
N SER A 300 -0.13 -0.49 -17.51
CA SER A 300 0.04 -0.44 -16.04
C SER A 300 -0.29 -1.77 -15.35
N ALA A 301 -1.23 -2.57 -15.92
CA ALA A 301 -1.56 -3.92 -15.46
C ALA A 301 -0.69 -5.01 -16.12
N GLY A 302 0.26 -4.65 -16.99
CA GLY A 302 1.01 -5.61 -17.80
C GLY A 302 0.09 -6.43 -18.71
N ALA A 303 0.24 -7.77 -18.72
CA ALA A 303 -0.62 -8.69 -19.44
C ALA A 303 -1.85 -9.16 -18.63
N CYS A 304 -2.04 -8.66 -17.42
CA CYS A 304 -3.13 -9.07 -16.54
C CYS A 304 -4.46 -8.47 -16.98
N ARG A 305 -5.53 -9.26 -16.89
CA ARG A 305 -6.90 -8.81 -17.17
C ARG A 305 -7.40 -7.86 -16.09
N GLY A 306 -8.12 -6.82 -16.51
CA GLY A 306 -8.82 -5.89 -15.63
C GLY A 306 -7.91 -4.84 -15.00
N HIS A 307 -8.53 -4.01 -14.19
CA HIS A 307 -7.94 -2.85 -13.53
C HIS A 307 -8.68 -2.60 -12.21
N LYS A 308 -8.37 -1.53 -11.49
CA LYS A 308 -9.09 -1.09 -10.28
C LYS A 308 -10.61 -1.30 -10.41
N GLY A 309 -11.22 -1.89 -9.38
CA GLY A 309 -12.64 -2.26 -9.37
C GLY A 309 -12.91 -3.69 -9.83
N ASN A 310 -12.01 -4.34 -10.57
CA ASN A 310 -12.15 -5.73 -10.99
C ASN A 310 -11.38 -6.67 -10.04
N LEU A 311 -11.89 -7.88 -9.82
CA LEU A 311 -11.22 -8.90 -9.01
C LEU A 311 -10.31 -9.83 -9.84
N TYR A 312 -10.13 -9.55 -11.13
CA TYR A 312 -9.11 -10.18 -11.94
C TYR A 312 -7.70 -9.69 -11.55
N GLU A 313 -6.68 -10.35 -12.08
CA GLU A 313 -5.28 -10.07 -11.72
C GLU A 313 -4.92 -8.57 -11.80
N GLY A 314 -5.33 -7.87 -12.87
CA GLY A 314 -5.02 -6.45 -13.07
C GLY A 314 -5.60 -5.52 -12.00
N GLY A 315 -6.68 -5.93 -11.33
CA GLY A 315 -7.30 -5.12 -10.27
C GLY A 315 -6.75 -5.36 -8.86
N VAL A 316 -6.05 -6.47 -8.64
CA VAL A 316 -5.54 -6.85 -7.30
C VAL A 316 -4.03 -7.03 -7.24
N ARG A 317 -3.34 -7.21 -8.38
CA ARG A 317 -1.87 -7.28 -8.41
C ARG A 317 -1.24 -5.90 -8.28
N VAL A 318 -0.24 -5.82 -7.42
CA VAL A 318 0.49 -4.59 -7.11
C VAL A 318 2.00 -4.83 -7.19
N PRO A 319 2.82 -3.78 -7.38
CA PRO A 319 4.25 -3.92 -7.19
C PRO A 319 4.56 -4.22 -5.72
N MET A 320 5.64 -4.95 -5.47
CA MET A 320 6.16 -5.16 -4.12
C MET A 320 7.67 -5.29 -4.14
N ILE A 321 8.32 -4.38 -3.45
CA ILE A 321 9.77 -4.31 -3.31
C ILE A 321 10.09 -4.17 -1.82
N SER A 322 11.09 -4.90 -1.34
CA SER A 322 11.61 -4.72 0.00
C SER A 322 13.13 -4.54 -0.03
N ARG A 323 13.65 -3.62 0.78
CA ARG A 323 15.08 -3.35 0.92
C ARG A 323 15.46 -3.22 2.39
N TRP A 324 16.46 -3.98 2.80
CA TRP A 324 17.09 -3.87 4.12
C TRP A 324 18.56 -4.29 3.99
N PRO A 325 19.51 -3.35 3.94
CA PRO A 325 20.90 -3.66 3.66
C PRO A 325 21.52 -4.64 4.66
N GLY A 326 22.13 -5.70 4.13
CA GLY A 326 22.73 -6.76 4.94
C GLY A 326 21.77 -7.83 5.44
N HIS A 327 20.46 -7.68 5.22
CA HIS A 327 19.42 -8.63 5.65
C HIS A 327 18.60 -9.15 4.48
N VAL A 328 17.97 -8.26 3.69
CA VAL A 328 17.24 -8.61 2.47
C VAL A 328 18.22 -8.72 1.31
N PRO A 329 18.25 -9.86 0.56
CA PRO A 329 19.17 -10.05 -0.55
C PRO A 329 18.95 -8.99 -1.65
N ALA A 330 20.04 -8.30 -2.04
CA ALA A 330 20.03 -7.33 -3.12
C ALA A 330 19.93 -8.00 -4.50
N GLY A 331 19.24 -7.34 -5.46
CA GLY A 331 19.09 -7.79 -6.84
C GLY A 331 18.26 -9.08 -7.02
N ARG A 332 17.62 -9.56 -5.96
CA ARG A 332 16.82 -10.78 -6.00
C ARG A 332 15.43 -10.50 -6.60
N LYS A 333 14.98 -11.44 -7.44
CA LYS A 333 13.57 -11.55 -7.85
C LYS A 333 12.97 -12.79 -7.16
N SER A 334 11.93 -12.58 -6.35
CA SER A 334 11.29 -13.65 -5.58
C SER A 334 9.98 -14.07 -6.22
N ASP A 335 9.74 -15.39 -6.29
CA ASP A 335 8.47 -15.97 -6.73
C ASP A 335 7.50 -16.22 -5.57
N PHE A 336 7.91 -15.91 -4.32
CA PHE A 336 7.00 -15.95 -3.19
C PHE A 336 5.87 -14.94 -3.39
N ILE A 337 4.64 -15.39 -3.18
CA ILE A 337 3.45 -14.56 -3.33
C ILE A 337 3.24 -13.74 -2.06
N TRP A 338 3.42 -12.44 -2.17
CA TRP A 338 3.11 -11.51 -1.09
C TRP A 338 1.62 -11.15 -1.09
N TYR A 339 1.03 -10.98 0.12
CA TYR A 339 -0.36 -10.56 0.29
C TYR A 339 -0.48 -9.52 1.42
N PHE A 340 -1.33 -8.52 1.28
CA PHE A 340 -1.41 -7.39 2.23
C PHE A 340 -1.62 -7.78 3.69
N PRO A 341 -2.50 -8.74 4.03
CA PRO A 341 -2.62 -9.23 5.42
C PRO A 341 -1.32 -9.70 6.04
N ASP A 342 -0.32 -10.10 5.24
CA ASP A 342 0.98 -10.58 5.73
C ASP A 342 1.81 -9.48 6.41
N PHE A 343 1.55 -8.22 6.08
CA PHE A 343 2.32 -7.11 6.64
C PHE A 343 2.17 -7.03 8.17
N PHE A 344 0.97 -7.23 8.68
CA PHE A 344 0.73 -7.16 10.13
C PHE A 344 1.60 -8.16 10.93
N PRO A 345 1.53 -9.50 10.69
CA PRO A 345 2.36 -10.45 11.44
C PRO A 345 3.85 -10.30 11.10
N THR A 346 4.21 -9.87 9.89
CA THR A 346 5.60 -9.61 9.50
C THR A 346 6.19 -8.44 10.31
N ALA A 347 5.47 -7.33 10.39
CA ALA A 347 5.91 -6.17 11.15
C ALA A 347 5.99 -6.46 12.65
N ALA A 348 5.02 -7.22 13.19
CA ALA A 348 5.04 -7.67 14.58
C ALA A 348 6.28 -8.54 14.87
N GLU A 349 6.61 -9.51 14.00
CA GLU A 349 7.80 -10.35 14.14
C GLU A 349 9.09 -9.52 14.06
N LEU A 350 9.23 -8.63 13.07
CA LEU A 350 10.39 -7.73 12.94
C LEU A 350 10.59 -6.84 14.17
N ALA A 351 9.51 -6.42 14.80
CA ALA A 351 9.52 -5.62 16.02
C ALA A 351 9.69 -6.44 17.30
N GLY A 352 9.63 -7.77 17.24
CA GLY A 352 9.56 -8.63 18.42
C GLY A 352 8.29 -8.36 19.26
N ALA A 353 7.23 -7.87 18.63
CA ALA A 353 5.98 -7.52 19.28
C ALA A 353 5.05 -8.73 19.45
N ARG A 354 4.32 -8.76 20.56
CA ARG A 354 3.26 -9.75 20.79
C ARG A 354 1.90 -9.11 20.56
N HIS A 355 0.95 -9.84 20.01
CA HIS A 355 -0.42 -9.40 19.83
C HIS A 355 -1.41 -10.56 20.00
N SER A 356 -2.63 -10.23 20.35
CA SER A 356 -3.78 -11.17 20.44
C SER A 356 -4.77 -11.00 19.27
N ALA A 357 -4.46 -10.11 18.33
CA ALA A 357 -5.31 -9.88 17.15
C ALA A 357 -5.43 -11.16 16.32
N LYS A 358 -6.64 -11.44 15.84
CA LYS A 358 -6.88 -12.48 14.84
C LYS A 358 -6.46 -11.95 13.49
N VAL A 359 -5.52 -12.62 12.84
CA VAL A 359 -5.00 -12.25 11.51
C VAL A 359 -5.12 -13.43 10.55
N ASP A 360 -5.36 -13.15 9.28
CA ASP A 360 -5.39 -14.17 8.21
C ASP A 360 -4.03 -14.24 7.49
N GLY A 361 -3.22 -13.19 7.60
CA GLY A 361 -1.89 -13.12 7.04
C GLY A 361 -0.89 -14.01 7.79
N VAL A 362 0.23 -14.28 7.14
CA VAL A 362 1.37 -15.02 7.70
C VAL A 362 2.61 -14.12 7.73
N SER A 363 3.48 -14.30 8.72
CA SER A 363 4.77 -13.61 8.69
C SER A 363 5.61 -14.12 7.52
N VAL A 364 6.14 -13.20 6.73
CA VAL A 364 6.98 -13.49 5.56
C VAL A 364 8.44 -13.14 5.78
N VAL A 365 8.86 -12.99 7.02
CA VAL A 365 10.26 -12.73 7.38
C VAL A 365 11.23 -13.73 6.74
N PRO A 366 10.96 -15.06 6.70
CA PRO A 366 11.85 -15.98 5.99
C PRO A 366 12.00 -15.64 4.51
N ALA A 367 10.90 -15.34 3.81
CA ALA A 367 10.95 -14.96 2.37
C ALA A 367 11.71 -13.65 2.15
N LEU A 368 11.55 -12.66 3.04
CA LEU A 368 12.32 -11.41 3.03
C LEU A 368 13.82 -11.67 3.17
N LEU A 369 14.22 -12.56 4.06
CA LEU A 369 15.61 -12.93 4.29
C LEU A 369 16.17 -13.92 3.25
N GLY A 370 15.42 -14.23 2.19
CA GLY A 370 15.85 -15.15 1.14
C GLY A 370 15.82 -16.63 1.53
N LYS A 371 15.11 -16.96 2.61
CA LYS A 371 14.94 -18.33 3.11
C LYS A 371 13.66 -18.95 2.56
N GLU A 372 13.52 -20.28 2.73
CA GLU A 372 12.31 -20.99 2.40
C GLU A 372 11.11 -20.49 3.22
N GLN A 373 9.97 -20.36 2.57
CA GLN A 373 8.72 -19.88 3.16
C GLN A 373 7.56 -20.75 2.67
N LYS A 374 6.76 -21.25 3.62
CA LYS A 374 5.53 -21.99 3.28
C LYS A 374 4.58 -21.06 2.50
N PRO A 375 4.05 -21.51 1.34
CA PRO A 375 3.08 -20.72 0.59
C PRO A 375 1.75 -20.60 1.34
N HIS A 376 0.95 -19.61 0.99
CA HIS A 376 -0.41 -19.46 1.49
C HIS A 376 -1.28 -20.64 1.05
N GLU A 377 -2.19 -21.07 1.91
CA GLU A 377 -3.20 -22.07 1.55
C GLU A 377 -4.26 -21.48 0.61
N MET A 378 -4.64 -20.23 0.86
CA MET A 378 -5.53 -19.45 0.02
C MET A 378 -5.31 -17.95 0.19
N LEU A 379 -5.69 -17.20 -0.82
CA LEU A 379 -5.85 -15.73 -0.78
C LEU A 379 -7.30 -15.42 -1.14
N TYR A 380 -7.91 -14.44 -0.48
CA TYR A 380 -9.34 -14.14 -0.66
C TYR A 380 -9.59 -12.64 -0.80
N TRP A 381 -10.44 -12.28 -1.72
CA TRP A 381 -10.90 -10.90 -1.97
C TRP A 381 -12.41 -10.86 -2.10
N GLU A 382 -13.01 -9.79 -1.64
CA GLU A 382 -14.40 -9.45 -1.99
C GLU A 382 -14.55 -7.94 -2.21
N ASN A 383 -15.54 -7.59 -3.04
CA ASN A 383 -16.00 -6.23 -3.20
C ASN A 383 -17.53 -6.24 -3.14
N PRO A 384 -18.12 -6.08 -1.95
CA PRO A 384 -19.56 -5.99 -1.81
C PRO A 384 -20.02 -4.66 -2.40
N GLY A 385 -21.00 -4.70 -3.31
CA GLY A 385 -21.64 -3.49 -3.80
C GLY A 385 -22.20 -2.68 -2.63
N TYR A 386 -22.04 -1.37 -2.70
CA TYR A 386 -22.50 -0.46 -1.66
C TYR A 386 -23.36 0.65 -2.24
N ASN A 387 -24.54 0.84 -1.69
CA ASN A 387 -25.46 1.91 -2.09
C ASN A 387 -25.16 3.16 -1.27
N TRP A 388 -24.62 4.19 -1.91
CA TRP A 388 -24.25 5.46 -1.30
C TRP A 388 -25.43 6.24 -0.67
N LYS A 389 -26.64 6.07 -1.22
CA LYS A 389 -27.82 6.79 -0.74
C LYS A 389 -28.40 6.16 0.53
N THR A 390 -28.49 4.82 0.55
CA THR A 390 -29.04 4.10 1.71
C THR A 390 -27.97 3.75 2.74
N GLN A 391 -26.69 3.83 2.38
CA GLN A 391 -25.54 3.39 3.16
C GLN A 391 -25.62 1.91 3.56
N GLU A 392 -26.04 1.08 2.60
CA GLU A 392 -26.22 -0.36 2.78
C GLU A 392 -25.44 -1.15 1.73
N PHE A 393 -25.06 -2.36 2.09
CA PHE A 393 -24.53 -3.31 1.13
C PHE A 393 -25.60 -3.80 0.17
N ALA A 394 -25.22 -4.05 -1.07
CA ALA A 394 -26.10 -4.70 -2.03
C ALA A 394 -26.47 -6.11 -1.51
N PRO A 395 -27.73 -6.52 -1.57
CA PRO A 395 -28.16 -7.83 -1.05
C PRO A 395 -27.61 -8.98 -1.90
N GLY A 396 -27.35 -10.11 -1.25
CA GLY A 396 -26.91 -11.34 -1.91
C GLY A 396 -25.40 -11.55 -1.84
N VAL A 397 -24.87 -12.30 -2.81
CA VAL A 397 -23.46 -12.70 -2.85
C VAL A 397 -22.61 -11.62 -3.50
N PRO A 398 -21.57 -11.10 -2.84
CA PRO A 398 -20.72 -10.06 -3.39
C PRO A 398 -19.90 -10.56 -4.58
N MET A 399 -19.25 -9.64 -5.29
CA MET A 399 -18.10 -9.97 -6.12
C MET A 399 -17.04 -10.56 -5.22
N GLN A 400 -16.45 -11.70 -5.63
CA GLN A 400 -15.48 -12.45 -4.85
C GLN A 400 -14.36 -12.98 -5.74
N ALA A 401 -13.16 -13.12 -5.18
CA ALA A 401 -12.12 -13.93 -5.79
C ALA A 401 -11.36 -14.73 -4.73
N MET A 402 -10.81 -15.86 -5.15
CA MET A 402 -9.95 -16.71 -4.33
C MET A 402 -8.83 -17.27 -5.19
N ARG A 403 -7.61 -17.18 -4.71
CA ARG A 403 -6.49 -17.94 -5.27
C ARG A 403 -6.13 -19.07 -4.32
N ARG A 404 -6.00 -20.29 -4.87
CA ARG A 404 -5.55 -21.47 -4.15
C ARG A 404 -4.52 -22.22 -5.00
N GLY A 405 -3.26 -22.12 -4.61
CA GLY A 405 -2.15 -22.56 -5.44
C GLY A 405 -2.14 -21.80 -6.78
N ASP A 406 -2.19 -22.56 -7.89
CA ASP A 406 -2.17 -22.02 -9.25
C ASP A 406 -3.55 -21.64 -9.77
N MET A 407 -4.62 -22.11 -9.09
CA MET A 407 -5.98 -21.86 -9.52
C MET A 407 -6.52 -20.58 -8.90
N LYS A 408 -7.20 -19.76 -9.71
CA LYS A 408 -7.94 -18.60 -9.27
C LYS A 408 -9.39 -18.67 -9.70
N ALA A 409 -10.29 -18.50 -8.75
CA ALA A 409 -11.71 -18.36 -8.99
C ALA A 409 -12.13 -16.90 -8.84
N VAL A 410 -13.01 -16.44 -9.71
CA VAL A 410 -13.55 -15.07 -9.70
C VAL A 410 -15.06 -15.13 -9.87
N ARG A 411 -15.80 -14.45 -9.01
CA ARG A 411 -17.20 -14.06 -9.21
C ARG A 411 -17.20 -12.58 -9.61
N PRO A 412 -17.24 -12.25 -10.91
CA PRO A 412 -17.02 -10.89 -11.39
C PRO A 412 -18.22 -9.96 -11.21
N LYS A 413 -19.39 -10.52 -10.87
CA LYS A 413 -20.64 -9.76 -10.67
C LYS A 413 -21.35 -10.23 -9.41
N HIS A 414 -22.06 -9.32 -8.76
CA HIS A 414 -23.00 -9.65 -7.69
C HIS A 414 -23.97 -10.75 -8.13
N ASN A 415 -24.15 -11.79 -7.30
CA ASN A 415 -25.00 -12.94 -7.57
C ASN A 415 -24.68 -13.68 -8.88
N GLY A 416 -23.53 -13.38 -9.52
CA GLY A 416 -23.13 -14.01 -10.78
C GLY A 416 -22.48 -15.39 -10.60
N PRO A 417 -22.26 -16.12 -11.70
CA PRO A 417 -21.51 -17.36 -11.69
C PRO A 417 -20.05 -17.16 -11.30
N VAL A 418 -19.38 -18.24 -10.93
CA VAL A 418 -17.95 -18.29 -10.67
C VAL A 418 -17.25 -18.72 -11.95
N GLU A 419 -16.20 -18.02 -12.33
CA GLU A 419 -15.22 -18.36 -13.35
C GLU A 419 -13.98 -18.92 -12.67
N VAL A 420 -13.23 -19.85 -13.33
CA VAL A 420 -12.01 -20.45 -12.76
C VAL A 420 -10.89 -20.48 -13.78
N TYR A 421 -9.69 -20.05 -13.38
CA TYR A 421 -8.51 -19.90 -14.23
C TYR A 421 -7.30 -20.62 -13.64
N ASP A 422 -6.41 -21.14 -14.52
CA ASP A 422 -5.08 -21.65 -14.18
C ASP A 422 -4.05 -20.52 -14.46
N LEU A 423 -3.61 -19.84 -13.41
CA LEU A 423 -2.73 -18.66 -13.57
C LEU A 423 -1.32 -18.97 -14.07
N VAL A 424 -0.90 -20.25 -14.06
CA VAL A 424 0.39 -20.67 -14.66
C VAL A 424 0.28 -20.76 -16.17
N LYS A 425 -0.82 -21.33 -16.67
CA LYS A 425 -1.06 -21.51 -18.11
C LYS A 425 -1.72 -20.30 -18.75
N ASP A 426 -2.54 -19.60 -17.99
CA ASP A 426 -3.35 -18.45 -18.44
C ASP A 426 -3.28 -17.29 -17.42
N PRO A 427 -2.13 -16.62 -17.30
CA PRO A 427 -1.96 -15.51 -16.37
C PRO A 427 -2.82 -14.28 -16.71
N SER A 428 -3.41 -14.28 -17.92
CA SER A 428 -4.31 -13.20 -18.40
C SER A 428 -5.80 -13.49 -18.17
N GLU A 429 -6.15 -14.62 -17.56
CA GLU A 429 -7.53 -15.00 -17.21
C GLU A 429 -8.49 -14.94 -18.41
N THR A 430 -8.08 -15.53 -19.56
CA THR A 430 -8.82 -15.51 -20.83
C THR A 430 -9.65 -16.76 -21.06
N THR A 431 -9.33 -17.87 -20.44
CA THR A 431 -9.95 -19.18 -20.67
C THR A 431 -10.60 -19.69 -19.38
N ASP A 432 -11.91 -19.52 -19.26
CA ASP A 432 -12.68 -20.05 -18.13
C ASP A 432 -12.77 -21.59 -18.19
N LEU A 433 -12.18 -22.24 -17.21
CA LEU A 433 -12.17 -23.70 -17.10
C LEU A 433 -13.52 -24.30 -16.73
N VAL A 434 -14.47 -23.53 -16.19
CA VAL A 434 -15.81 -24.01 -15.76
C VAL A 434 -16.59 -24.55 -16.96
N ALA A 435 -16.40 -24.01 -18.17
CA ALA A 435 -17.05 -24.51 -19.37
C ALA A 435 -16.73 -25.99 -19.67
N ALA A 436 -15.46 -26.39 -19.42
CA ALA A 436 -15.00 -27.77 -19.64
C ALA A 436 -15.04 -28.63 -18.35
N ARG A 437 -15.06 -27.99 -17.17
CA ARG A 437 -14.97 -28.63 -15.85
C ARG A 437 -15.95 -27.96 -14.86
N PRO A 438 -17.27 -28.18 -15.02
CA PRO A 438 -18.30 -27.51 -14.21
C PRO A 438 -18.17 -27.74 -12.69
N GLU A 439 -17.60 -28.88 -12.29
CA GLU A 439 -17.34 -29.21 -10.89
C GLU A 439 -16.44 -28.19 -10.19
N LEU A 440 -15.51 -27.56 -10.91
CA LEU A 440 -14.65 -26.49 -10.37
C LEU A 440 -15.48 -25.28 -9.92
N GLY A 441 -16.45 -24.87 -10.73
CA GLY A 441 -17.36 -23.77 -10.38
C GLY A 441 -18.11 -24.02 -9.09
N VAL A 442 -18.66 -25.23 -8.93
CA VAL A 442 -19.38 -25.67 -7.71
C VAL A 442 -18.44 -25.69 -6.50
N GLN A 443 -17.24 -26.27 -6.67
CA GLN A 443 -16.25 -26.37 -5.61
C GLN A 443 -15.82 -24.98 -5.10
N PHE A 444 -15.45 -24.09 -6.02
CA PHE A 444 -14.98 -22.76 -5.65
C PHE A 444 -16.11 -21.86 -5.15
N ASP A 445 -17.37 -21.98 -5.64
CA ASP A 445 -18.51 -21.26 -5.07
C ASP A 445 -18.69 -21.60 -3.57
N LYS A 446 -18.60 -22.88 -3.22
CA LYS A 446 -18.66 -23.32 -1.82
C LYS A 446 -17.52 -22.71 -0.98
N LEU A 447 -16.29 -22.74 -1.49
CA LEU A 447 -15.12 -22.18 -0.79
C LEU A 447 -15.22 -20.66 -0.62
N LEU A 448 -15.61 -19.92 -1.67
CA LEU A 448 -15.81 -18.47 -1.64
C LEU A 448 -16.85 -18.05 -0.59
N ARG A 449 -17.95 -18.78 -0.48
CA ARG A 449 -18.99 -18.51 0.54
C ARG A 449 -18.52 -18.80 1.95
N ALA A 450 -17.72 -19.85 2.13
CA ALA A 450 -17.20 -20.26 3.44
C ALA A 450 -16.08 -19.37 3.98
N ALA A 451 -15.37 -18.67 3.10
CA ALA A 451 -14.20 -17.85 3.45
C ALA A 451 -14.56 -16.46 4.01
N ARG A 452 -15.82 -16.18 4.31
CA ARG A 452 -16.24 -14.85 4.78
C ARG A 452 -17.20 -14.93 5.96
N THR A 453 -17.14 -13.87 6.76
CA THR A 453 -18.15 -13.58 7.78
C THR A 453 -19.13 -12.53 7.25
N GLU A 454 -20.30 -12.41 7.87
CA GLU A 454 -21.23 -11.34 7.57
C GLU A 454 -20.59 -9.98 7.83
N PRO A 455 -20.63 -9.05 6.85
CA PRO A 455 -20.07 -7.73 7.05
C PRO A 455 -20.93 -6.93 8.04
N ARG A 456 -20.28 -6.17 8.93
CA ARG A 456 -21.05 -5.26 9.76
C ARG A 456 -21.53 -4.07 8.95
N VAL A 457 -22.59 -3.42 9.45
CA VAL A 457 -23.11 -2.17 8.87
C VAL A 457 -22.02 -1.11 8.85
N GLN A 458 -21.82 -0.48 7.71
CA GLN A 458 -20.82 0.56 7.50
C GLN A 458 -21.54 1.88 7.21
N LYS A 459 -21.41 2.84 8.12
CA LYS A 459 -21.95 4.18 7.95
C LYS A 459 -20.84 5.20 7.94
N GLU A 460 -20.93 6.15 7.02
CA GLU A 460 -20.06 7.31 7.02
C GLU A 460 -20.54 8.30 8.09
N PRO A 461 -19.61 8.90 8.87
CA PRO A 461 -19.96 10.03 9.71
C PRO A 461 -20.31 11.25 8.85
N PRO A 462 -21.03 12.25 9.39
CA PRO A 462 -21.12 13.54 8.75
C PRO A 462 -19.71 14.10 8.50
N HIS A 463 -19.43 14.55 7.28
CA HIS A 463 -18.09 14.94 6.88
C HIS A 463 -18.09 16.27 6.12
N GLY A 464 -16.98 17.01 6.26
CA GLY A 464 -16.76 18.29 5.61
C GLY A 464 -15.67 18.27 4.53
N TRP A 465 -15.35 17.10 3.93
CA TRP A 465 -14.27 16.98 2.97
C TRP A 465 -14.44 17.86 1.71
N TRP A 466 -15.68 18.20 1.33
CA TRP A 466 -15.97 19.13 0.24
C TRP A 466 -15.44 20.55 0.48
N GLU A 467 -15.29 20.96 1.75
CA GLU A 467 -14.71 22.25 2.12
C GLU A 467 -13.22 22.35 1.75
N ALA A 468 -12.56 21.22 1.61
CA ALA A 468 -11.18 21.18 1.17
C ALA A 468 -10.98 21.61 -0.30
N ARG A 469 -12.07 21.67 -1.08
CA ARG A 469 -12.01 22.02 -2.51
C ARG A 469 -12.06 23.53 -2.76
N SER A 470 -12.81 24.27 -1.99
CA SER A 470 -13.18 25.68 -2.25
C SER A 470 -12.27 26.72 -1.61
#